data_28e6fb4804b8aaf788c3bbafee965b20
#
_entry.id   28e6fb4804b8aaf788c3bbafee965b20
#
_cell.length_a   1.000
_cell.length_b   1.000
_cell.length_c   1.000
_cell.angle_alpha   90.00
_cell.angle_beta   90.00
_cell.angle_gamma   90.00
#
_symmetry.space_group_name_H-M   'P 1'
#
loop_
_entity.id
_entity.type
_entity.pdbx_description
1 polymer ?
#
loop_
_entity_poly.entity_id
_entity_poly.type
_entity_poly.pdbx_seq_one_letter_code
_entity_poly.pdbx_strand_id
1 'polypeptide(L)'
;MVKIIDTLLGKSAANADEDYMELDLASYEEGGGKGPALLVKIATISDLKDTPRVKDEVYNGNIVIVDISRLKMDKISYERVLKDLKEVAKDVNGDIIGLGDQRYVVLTPMSVKISRDKIGA
;
A
#
# COMPACT_ATOMS: atom_id res chain seq x y z
N MET A 1 -19.55 21.59 8.22
CA MET A 1 -19.50 20.33 7.60
C MET A 1 -19.78 20.35 6.14
N VAL A 2 -20.80 20.98 5.76
CA VAL A 2 -21.02 21.14 4.35
C VAL A 2 -19.84 21.77 3.68
N LYS A 3 -19.24 22.70 4.36
CA LYS A 3 -18.11 23.33 3.84
C LYS A 3 -16.97 22.39 3.58
N ILE A 4 -16.84 21.39 4.40
CA ILE A 4 -15.82 20.40 4.20
C ILE A 4 -16.12 19.64 2.95
N ILE A 5 -17.37 19.33 2.74
CA ILE A 5 -17.74 18.59 1.57
C ILE A 5 -17.52 19.40 0.32
N ASP A 6 -17.86 20.66 0.36
CA ASP A 6 -17.63 21.50 -0.78
C ASP A 6 -16.17 21.61 -1.09
N THR A 7 -15.39 21.78 -0.08
CA THR A 7 -13.96 21.87 -0.26
C THR A 7 -13.42 20.57 -0.80
N LEU A 8 -13.90 19.51 -0.25
CA LEU A 8 -13.46 18.21 -0.66
C LEU A 8 -13.78 17.97 -2.12
N LEU A 9 -14.97 18.31 -2.53
CA LEU A 9 -15.34 18.10 -3.90
C LEU A 9 -14.51 18.95 -4.82
N GLY A 10 -14.26 20.16 -4.44
CA GLY A 10 -13.48 21.02 -5.28
C GLY A 10 -12.07 20.55 -5.41
N LYS A 11 -11.49 20.15 -4.31
CA LYS A 11 -10.12 19.68 -4.36
C LYS A 11 -10.00 18.32 -4.94
N SER A 12 -10.95 17.49 -4.63
CA SER A 12 -10.90 16.14 -5.15
C SER A 12 -10.99 16.13 -6.64
N ALA A 13 -11.74 17.06 -7.18
CA ALA A 13 -11.84 17.13 -8.61
C ALA A 13 -10.47 17.34 -9.21
N ALA A 14 -9.66 18.10 -8.55
CA ALA A 14 -8.33 18.36 -9.05
C ALA A 14 -7.47 17.13 -8.90
N ASN A 15 -7.69 16.37 -7.85
CA ASN A 15 -6.87 15.21 -7.61
C ASN A 15 -7.40 13.96 -8.26
N ALA A 16 -8.63 14.00 -8.64
CA ALA A 16 -9.25 12.80 -9.17
C ALA A 16 -8.59 12.29 -10.42
N ASP A 17 -7.89 13.16 -11.10
CA ASP A 17 -7.23 12.73 -12.30
C ASP A 17 -6.08 11.83 -11.98
N GLU A 18 -5.87 11.54 -10.72
CA GLU A 18 -4.82 10.64 -10.37
C GLU A 18 -5.29 9.24 -10.12
N ASP A 19 -6.30 8.83 -10.82
CA ASP A 19 -6.70 7.44 -10.78
C ASP A 19 -7.62 7.01 -9.68
N TYR A 20 -7.87 7.83 -8.72
CA TYR A 20 -8.81 7.43 -7.69
C TYR A 20 -9.56 8.66 -7.25
N MET A 21 -10.70 8.39 -6.69
CA MET A 21 -11.55 9.43 -6.23
C MET A 21 -11.41 9.52 -4.73
N GLU A 22 -11.21 10.71 -4.26
CA GLU A 22 -11.10 10.90 -2.85
C GLU A 22 -12.48 11.01 -2.24
N LEU A 23 -12.78 10.15 -1.32
CA LEU A 23 -14.08 10.14 -0.69
C LEU A 23 -13.99 10.80 0.66
N ASP A 24 -15.11 11.36 1.09
CA ASP A 24 -15.15 11.97 2.40
C ASP A 24 -15.36 10.89 3.44
N LEU A 25 -14.30 10.30 3.89
CA LEU A 25 -14.37 9.26 4.88
C LEU A 25 -14.30 9.78 6.29
N ALA A 26 -14.06 11.05 6.43
CA ALA A 26 -13.96 11.61 7.76
C ALA A 26 -15.24 11.43 8.54
N SER A 27 -16.37 11.45 7.85
CA SER A 27 -17.63 11.30 8.57
C SER A 27 -17.76 9.91 9.16
N TYR A 28 -17.11 8.94 8.57
CA TYR A 28 -17.16 7.60 9.13
C TYR A 28 -16.21 7.50 10.30
N GLU A 29 -15.06 8.07 10.14
CA GLU A 29 -14.07 7.96 11.16
C GLU A 29 -14.38 8.77 12.38
N GLU A 30 -15.13 9.81 12.19
CA GLU A 30 -15.50 10.60 13.32
C GLU A 30 -16.27 9.79 14.34
N GLY A 31 -17.03 8.85 13.87
CA GLY A 31 -17.75 8.00 14.77
C GLY A 31 -16.81 7.21 15.65
N GLY A 32 -15.72 6.79 15.08
CA GLY A 32 -14.74 6.04 15.81
C GLY A 32 -13.85 6.90 16.64
N GLY A 33 -13.61 8.08 16.14
CA GLY A 33 -12.79 9.02 16.87
C GLY A 33 -11.35 8.65 17.01
N LYS A 34 -10.90 7.65 16.29
CA LYS A 34 -9.56 7.20 16.46
C LYS A 34 -8.77 7.07 15.20
N GLY A 35 -9.34 7.37 14.12
CA GLY A 35 -8.65 7.10 12.89
C GLY A 35 -8.66 5.62 12.58
N PRO A 36 -8.14 5.24 11.45
CA PRO A 36 -8.20 3.86 10.98
C PRO A 36 -7.24 2.98 11.75
N ALA A 37 -7.67 1.76 11.98
CA ALA A 37 -6.82 0.79 12.62
C ALA A 37 -5.78 0.26 11.66
N LEU A 38 -6.04 0.35 10.36
CA LEU A 38 -5.20 -0.24 9.35
C LEU A 38 -5.33 0.55 8.08
N LEU A 39 -4.21 0.88 7.49
CA LEU A 39 -4.21 1.60 6.23
C LEU A 39 -3.66 0.74 5.12
N VAL A 40 -4.10 1.00 3.90
CA VAL A 40 -3.50 0.41 2.72
C VAL A 40 -2.73 1.53 2.04
N LYS A 41 -1.43 1.38 1.96
CA LYS A 41 -0.56 2.39 1.36
C LYS A 41 -0.05 1.93 0.02
N ILE A 42 0.19 2.87 -0.86
CA ILE A 42 0.69 2.58 -2.21
C ILE A 42 2.10 3.14 -2.31
N ALA A 43 3.01 2.34 -2.81
CA ALA A 43 4.40 2.77 -2.91
C ALA A 43 4.98 2.36 -4.24
N THR A 44 6.03 3.04 -4.64
CA THR A 44 6.81 2.69 -5.82
C THR A 44 8.26 2.62 -5.38
N ILE A 45 8.93 1.53 -5.74
CA ILE A 45 10.35 1.41 -5.45
C ILE A 45 11.10 1.51 -6.77
N SER A 46 11.93 2.54 -6.88
CA SER A 46 12.74 2.75 -8.07
C SER A 46 14.18 2.33 -7.84
N ASP A 47 14.62 2.34 -6.59
CA ASP A 47 15.94 1.80 -6.27
C ASP A 47 15.96 1.40 -4.80
N LEU A 48 17.10 0.90 -4.35
CA LEU A 48 17.21 0.31 -3.02
C LEU A 48 16.90 1.28 -1.90
N LYS A 49 17.14 2.55 -2.10
CA LYS A 49 16.94 3.50 -1.02
C LYS A 49 15.47 3.74 -0.69
N ASP A 50 14.57 3.29 -1.54
CA ASP A 50 13.16 3.45 -1.29
C ASP A 50 12.61 2.37 -0.35
N THR A 51 13.34 1.27 -0.21
CA THR A 51 12.88 0.13 0.56
C THR A 51 12.61 0.43 2.02
N PRO A 52 13.47 1.17 2.73
CA PRO A 52 13.23 1.42 4.15
C PRO A 52 11.89 2.09 4.45
N ARG A 53 11.43 2.93 3.55
CA ARG A 53 10.15 3.60 3.77
C ARG A 53 9.00 2.61 3.72
N VAL A 54 9.10 1.63 2.83
CA VAL A 54 8.08 0.60 2.75
C VAL A 54 8.12 -0.26 4.01
N LYS A 55 9.32 -0.60 4.46
CA LYS A 55 9.46 -1.39 5.66
C LYS A 55 8.82 -0.71 6.86
N ASP A 56 9.06 0.59 6.98
CA ASP A 56 8.50 1.32 8.11
C ASP A 56 6.99 1.24 8.14
N GLU A 57 6.36 1.31 6.99
CA GLU A 57 4.90 1.25 6.96
C GLU A 57 4.39 -0.11 7.38
N VAL A 58 5.08 -1.16 6.97
CA VAL A 58 4.69 -2.49 7.37
C VAL A 58 4.88 -2.68 8.87
N TYR A 59 5.98 -2.18 9.41
CA TYR A 59 6.22 -2.24 10.84
C TYR A 59 5.18 -1.43 11.61
N ASN A 60 4.67 -0.38 11.00
CA ASN A 60 3.64 0.43 11.64
C ASN A 60 2.25 -0.21 11.57
N GLY A 61 2.15 -1.36 10.96
CA GLY A 61 0.89 -2.08 10.93
C GLY A 61 0.03 -1.82 9.71
N ASN A 62 0.63 -1.37 8.64
CA ASN A 62 -0.12 -1.05 7.43
C ASN A 62 0.14 -2.05 6.32
N ILE A 63 -0.81 -2.16 5.40
CA ILE A 63 -0.66 -2.96 4.20
C ILE A 63 -0.03 -2.05 3.15
N VAL A 64 0.96 -2.55 2.43
CA VAL A 64 1.60 -1.74 1.39
C VAL A 64 1.53 -2.48 0.07
N ILE A 65 1.04 -1.80 -0.96
CA ILE A 65 1.05 -2.32 -2.31
C ILE A 65 2.19 -1.59 -3.02
N VAL A 66 3.20 -2.34 -3.43
CA VAL A 66 4.43 -1.78 -3.96
C VAL A 66 4.55 -2.05 -5.44
N ASP A 67 4.75 -1.00 -6.20
CA ASP A 67 5.03 -1.13 -7.63
C ASP A 67 6.54 -1.26 -7.78
N ILE A 68 6.99 -2.41 -8.27
CA ILE A 68 8.41 -2.67 -8.47
C ILE A 68 8.75 -2.78 -9.95
N SER A 69 7.83 -2.37 -10.81
CA SER A 69 8.07 -2.53 -12.23
C SER A 69 9.29 -1.77 -12.73
N ARG A 70 9.64 -0.70 -12.06
CA ARG A 70 10.80 0.08 -12.47
C ARG A 70 12.12 -0.62 -12.21
N LEU A 71 12.10 -1.65 -11.38
CA LEU A 71 13.33 -2.37 -11.06
C LEU A 71 13.61 -3.50 -12.02
N LYS A 72 12.67 -3.82 -12.89
CA LYS A 72 12.85 -5.00 -13.72
C LYS A 72 14.03 -4.94 -14.65
N MET A 73 14.49 -3.74 -14.98
CA MET A 73 15.64 -3.60 -15.85
C MET A 73 16.94 -3.85 -15.12
N ASP A 74 16.91 -3.82 -13.80
CA ASP A 74 18.09 -4.03 -12.99
C ASP A 74 17.84 -5.27 -12.14
N LYS A 75 18.24 -6.40 -12.69
CA LYS A 75 17.93 -7.67 -12.04
C LYS A 75 18.48 -7.79 -10.64
N ILE A 76 19.66 -7.26 -10.41
CA ILE A 76 20.27 -7.36 -9.09
C ILE A 76 19.49 -6.57 -8.07
N SER A 77 19.12 -5.34 -8.41
CA SER A 77 18.33 -4.54 -7.49
C SER A 77 16.95 -5.13 -7.29
N TYR A 78 16.38 -5.66 -8.35
CA TYR A 78 15.06 -6.27 -8.27
C TYR A 78 15.08 -7.43 -7.26
N GLU A 79 16.05 -8.32 -7.39
CA GLU A 79 16.14 -9.47 -6.51
C GLU A 79 16.44 -9.07 -5.08
N ARG A 80 17.28 -8.05 -4.92
CA ARG A 80 17.63 -7.58 -3.59
C ARG A 80 16.42 -6.99 -2.89
N VAL A 81 15.64 -6.19 -3.61
CA VAL A 81 14.45 -5.59 -3.02
C VAL A 81 13.45 -6.68 -2.66
N LEU A 82 13.24 -7.65 -3.55
CA LEU A 82 12.31 -8.72 -3.23
C LEU A 82 12.74 -9.48 -1.98
N LYS A 83 14.03 -9.73 -1.87
CA LYS A 83 14.53 -10.44 -0.72
C LYS A 83 14.28 -9.64 0.55
N ASP A 84 14.56 -8.34 0.50
CA ASP A 84 14.36 -7.48 1.66
C ASP A 84 12.89 -7.44 2.07
N LEU A 85 12.00 -7.35 1.09
CA LEU A 85 10.58 -7.29 1.39
C LEU A 85 10.07 -8.61 1.97
N LYS A 86 10.59 -9.72 1.49
CA LYS A 86 10.21 -11.00 2.04
C LYS A 86 10.66 -11.13 3.49
N GLU A 87 11.82 -10.58 3.79
CA GLU A 87 12.32 -10.63 5.15
C GLU A 87 11.46 -9.80 6.09
N VAL A 88 11.00 -8.66 5.60
CA VAL A 88 10.13 -7.83 6.41
C VAL A 88 8.83 -8.55 6.72
N ALA A 89 8.23 -9.19 5.72
CA ALA A 89 7.00 -9.91 5.94
C ALA A 89 7.20 -11.01 6.97
N LYS A 90 8.33 -11.66 6.92
CA LYS A 90 8.63 -12.72 7.87
C LYS A 90 8.84 -12.15 9.25
N ASP A 91 9.57 -11.04 9.35
CA ASP A 91 9.87 -10.44 10.64
C ASP A 91 8.63 -9.99 11.37
N VAL A 92 7.66 -9.46 10.65
CA VAL A 92 6.45 -8.99 11.30
C VAL A 92 5.38 -10.06 11.36
N ASN A 93 5.69 -11.26 10.85
CA ASN A 93 4.72 -12.34 10.83
C ASN A 93 3.50 -11.95 10.01
N GLY A 94 3.74 -11.27 8.92
CA GLY A 94 2.71 -10.88 7.98
C GLY A 94 2.71 -11.79 6.77
N ASP A 95 2.47 -11.23 5.60
CA ASP A 95 2.40 -12.01 4.39
C ASP A 95 2.89 -11.19 3.20
N ILE A 96 3.16 -11.85 2.10
CA ILE A 96 3.63 -11.17 0.90
C ILE A 96 3.22 -11.97 -0.32
N ILE A 97 2.82 -11.29 -1.37
CA ILE A 97 2.44 -11.93 -2.61
C ILE A 97 2.73 -11.00 -3.78
N GLY A 98 3.06 -11.57 -4.91
CA GLY A 98 3.26 -10.79 -6.12
C GLY A 98 2.00 -10.82 -6.97
N LEU A 99 1.71 -9.73 -7.62
CA LEU A 99 0.57 -9.60 -8.51
C LEU A 99 1.00 -9.03 -9.84
N GLY A 100 0.20 -9.30 -10.85
CA GLY A 100 0.42 -8.66 -12.15
C GLY A 100 1.76 -9.00 -12.74
N ASP A 101 2.08 -10.27 -12.81
CA ASP A 101 3.33 -10.71 -13.39
C ASP A 101 4.50 -10.18 -12.60
N GLN A 102 4.30 -10.10 -11.30
CA GLN A 102 5.32 -9.61 -10.39
C GLN A 102 5.67 -8.15 -10.61
N ARG A 103 4.70 -7.40 -11.10
CA ARG A 103 4.84 -5.98 -11.23
C ARG A 103 4.57 -5.30 -9.92
N TYR A 104 3.69 -5.90 -9.12
CA TYR A 104 3.30 -5.36 -7.83
C TYR A 104 3.54 -6.41 -6.77
N VAL A 105 3.84 -5.94 -5.58
CA VAL A 105 4.02 -6.80 -4.43
C VAL A 105 3.14 -6.26 -3.34
N VAL A 106 2.37 -7.13 -2.70
CA VAL A 106 1.52 -6.73 -1.59
C VAL A 106 2.14 -7.27 -0.32
N LEU A 107 2.41 -6.36 0.62
CA LEU A 107 2.91 -6.76 1.92
C LEU A 107 1.87 -6.46 2.98
N THR A 108 1.72 -7.38 3.91
CA THR A 108 0.78 -7.19 4.98
C THR A 108 1.50 -7.22 6.32
N PRO A 109 0.93 -6.53 7.31
CA PRO A 109 1.53 -6.52 8.63
C PRO A 109 1.11 -7.74 9.43
N MET A 110 1.49 -7.76 10.70
CA MET A 110 1.19 -8.87 11.58
C MET A 110 -0.30 -9.20 11.55
N SER A 111 -0.59 -10.47 11.51
CA SER A 111 -1.95 -10.99 11.59
C SER A 111 -2.84 -10.73 10.39
N VAL A 112 -2.32 -10.12 9.35
CA VAL A 112 -3.08 -9.96 8.13
C VAL A 112 -2.52 -10.92 7.12
N LYS A 113 -3.32 -11.89 6.69
CA LYS A 113 -2.86 -12.89 5.75
C LYS A 113 -3.53 -12.70 4.40
N ILE A 114 -2.85 -13.12 3.37
CA ILE A 114 -3.36 -13.01 2.03
C ILE A 114 -3.89 -14.37 1.59
N SER A 115 -5.16 -14.38 1.20
CA SER A 115 -5.73 -15.62 0.69
C SER A 115 -5.22 -15.84 -0.72
N ARG A 116 -4.77 -17.06 -1.01
CA ARG A 116 -4.32 -17.39 -2.35
C ARG A 116 -5.44 -17.97 -3.20
N ASP A 117 -6.61 -18.10 -2.63
CA ASP A 117 -7.76 -18.59 -3.38
C ASP A 117 -8.28 -17.47 -4.25
N LYS A 118 -8.45 -17.76 -5.51
CA LYS A 118 -8.99 -16.78 -6.42
C LYS A 118 -10.49 -16.80 -6.39
N ILE A 119 -11.07 -15.63 -6.44
CA ILE A 119 -12.51 -15.49 -6.52
C ILE A 119 -12.82 -15.20 -7.98
N GLY A 120 -13.68 -16.01 -8.54
CA GLY A 120 -14.01 -15.85 -9.94
C GLY A 120 -13.12 -16.69 -10.82
N ALA A 121 -13.18 -16.44 -12.09
CA ALA A 121 -12.47 -17.29 -13.05
C ALA A 121 -11.01 -16.89 -13.24
#